data_06d01394f661a9ef9da2cd67469afab9
#
_entry.id   06d01394f661a9ef9da2cd67469afab9
#
_cell.length_a   1.000
_cell.length_b   1.000
_cell.length_c   1.000
_cell.angle_alpha   90.00
_cell.angle_beta   90.00
_cell.angle_gamma   90.00
#
_symmetry.space_group_name_H-M   'P 1'
#
loop_
_entity.id
_entity.type
_entity.pdbx_description
1 polymer ?
#
loop_
_entity_poly.entity_id
_entity_poly.type
_entity_poly.pdbx_seq_one_letter_code
_entity_poly.pdbx_strand_id
1 'polypeptide(L)'
;MYEKDVLTGKIDFSHNPFSMPQGGMDKLIKEDPLSVLAYQYDIVCNGIELSSGAIRNHRPDIMKKAFEIAGYGESEIKTKFSALFEAFHYGVPPHGGCAPGLDRIIMLLSDNENIRAVSYTHLTLPTIYSV
;
A
#
# COMPACT_ATOMS: atom_id res chain seq x y z
N MET A 1 7.76 7.52 -4.05
CA MET A 1 6.41 7.13 -4.56
C MET A 1 6.51 6.17 -5.73
N TYR A 2 7.42 6.43 -6.64
CA TYR A 2 7.64 5.60 -7.84
C TYR A 2 9.02 4.97 -7.83
N GLU A 3 9.13 3.85 -8.53
CA GLU A 3 10.40 3.21 -8.83
C GLU A 3 10.50 2.87 -10.33
N LYS A 4 11.70 2.64 -10.79
CA LYS A 4 11.94 2.24 -12.16
C LYS A 4 12.24 0.75 -12.19
N ASP A 5 11.42 -0.01 -12.91
CA ASP A 5 11.67 -1.43 -13.14
C ASP A 5 12.98 -1.61 -13.89
N VAL A 6 13.86 -2.40 -13.32
CA VAL A 6 15.25 -2.61 -13.83
C VAL A 6 15.25 -3.33 -15.18
N LEU A 7 14.26 -4.20 -15.43
CA LEU A 7 14.19 -5.01 -16.65
C LEU A 7 13.48 -4.29 -17.78
N THR A 8 12.36 -3.64 -17.50
CA THR A 8 11.51 -2.99 -18.52
C THR A 8 11.80 -1.50 -18.68
N GLY A 9 12.46 -0.88 -17.68
CA GLY A 9 12.69 0.55 -17.65
C GLY A 9 11.45 1.40 -17.39
N LYS A 10 10.29 0.77 -17.15
CA LYS A 10 9.02 1.46 -16.86
C LYS A 10 9.01 2.02 -15.45
N ILE A 11 8.30 3.13 -15.31
CA ILE A 11 8.01 3.73 -14.01
C ILE A 11 6.72 3.10 -13.48
N ASP A 12 6.75 2.59 -12.25
CA ASP A 12 5.59 2.06 -11.56
C ASP A 12 5.62 2.50 -10.08
N PHE A 13 4.56 2.22 -9.35
CA PHE A 13 4.51 2.51 -7.91
C PHE A 13 5.44 1.59 -7.13
N SER A 14 6.26 2.17 -6.23
CA SER A 14 7.17 1.36 -5.39
C SER A 14 6.43 0.56 -4.32
N HIS A 15 5.32 1.09 -3.82
CA HIS A 15 4.51 0.47 -2.76
C HIS A 15 3.02 0.75 -2.98
N ASN A 16 2.38 1.46 -2.04
CA ASN A 16 0.95 1.73 -2.09
C ASN A 16 0.60 2.88 -3.05
N PRO A 17 -0.11 2.61 -4.16
CA PRO A 17 -0.47 3.62 -5.15
C PRO A 17 -1.47 4.67 -4.64
N PHE A 18 -2.16 4.38 -3.53
CA PHE A 18 -3.19 5.25 -2.96
C PHE A 18 -2.66 6.22 -1.91
N SER A 19 -1.35 6.35 -1.76
CA SER A 19 -0.74 7.29 -0.84
C SER A 19 -0.73 8.70 -1.41
N MET A 20 -0.90 9.69 -0.54
CA MET A 20 -0.83 11.10 -0.94
C MET A 20 0.60 11.48 -1.28
N PRO A 21 0.88 12.02 -2.47
CA PRO A 21 2.17 12.56 -2.80
C PRO A 21 2.47 13.82 -1.98
N GLN A 22 3.71 13.95 -1.51
CA GLN A 22 4.17 15.16 -0.85
C GLN A 22 4.21 16.32 -1.86
N GLY A 23 3.60 17.45 -1.50
CA GLY A 23 3.46 18.60 -2.40
C GLY A 23 2.32 18.49 -3.42
N GLY A 24 1.55 17.39 -3.38
CA GLY A 24 0.31 17.24 -4.15
C GLY A 24 0.50 17.30 -5.67
N MET A 25 -0.46 17.93 -6.36
CA MET A 25 -0.48 18.04 -7.82
C MET A 25 0.74 18.78 -8.39
N ASP A 26 1.19 19.84 -7.71
CA ASP A 26 2.31 20.65 -8.20
C ASP A 26 3.59 19.85 -8.38
N LYS A 27 3.92 19.00 -7.43
CA LYS A 27 5.11 18.15 -7.52
C LYS A 27 4.96 17.05 -8.56
N LEU A 28 3.79 16.45 -8.69
CA LEU A 28 3.52 15.45 -9.72
C LEU A 28 3.71 15.98 -11.15
N ILE A 29 3.46 17.28 -11.36
CA ILE A 29 3.57 17.92 -12.69
C ILE A 29 4.99 18.43 -12.97
N LYS A 30 5.65 19.00 -11.94
CA LYS A 30 6.88 19.78 -12.12
C LYS A 30 8.16 18.99 -11.87
N GLU A 31 8.10 17.93 -11.06
CA GLU A 31 9.29 17.18 -10.67
C GLU A 31 9.42 15.85 -11.42
N ASP A 32 10.64 15.31 -11.42
CA ASP A 32 10.89 13.95 -11.90
C ASP A 32 10.07 12.96 -11.05
N PRO A 33 9.29 12.06 -11.65
CA PRO A 33 8.50 11.06 -10.93
C PRO A 33 9.30 10.27 -9.89
N LEU A 34 10.57 9.96 -10.16
CA LEU A 34 11.43 9.21 -9.24
C LEU A 34 11.84 10.02 -8.00
N SER A 35 11.73 11.36 -8.06
CA SER A 35 12.01 12.24 -6.92
C SER A 35 10.78 12.48 -6.02
N VAL A 36 9.58 12.15 -6.49
CA VAL A 36 8.33 12.39 -5.77
C VAL A 36 8.20 11.45 -4.58
N LEU A 37 8.17 12.00 -3.37
CA LEU A 37 7.91 11.26 -2.14
C LEU A 37 6.42 11.14 -1.87
N ALA A 38 6.03 10.12 -1.12
CA ALA A 38 4.68 9.93 -0.63
C ALA A 38 4.66 9.94 0.91
N TYR A 39 3.49 10.23 1.50
CA TYR A 39 3.28 10.09 2.94
C TYR A 39 3.00 8.63 3.27
N GLN A 40 4.07 7.82 3.30
CA GLN A 40 4.07 6.42 3.70
C GLN A 40 4.99 6.22 4.87
N TYR A 41 4.69 5.25 5.74
CA TYR A 41 5.51 4.92 6.89
C TYR A 41 5.33 3.47 7.29
N ASP A 42 6.37 2.89 7.86
CA ASP A 42 6.37 1.56 8.44
C ASP A 42 6.78 1.64 9.91
N ILE A 43 6.17 0.81 10.73
CA ILE A 43 6.57 0.61 12.13
C ILE A 43 7.40 -0.66 12.17
N VAL A 44 8.65 -0.52 12.59
CA VAL A 44 9.62 -1.62 12.63
C VAL A 44 10.04 -1.88 14.08
N CYS A 45 10.07 -3.14 14.47
CA CYS A 45 10.58 -3.59 15.75
C CYS A 45 11.51 -4.78 15.56
N ASN A 46 12.72 -4.71 16.13
CA ASN A 46 13.73 -5.75 16.03
C ASN A 46 14.02 -6.19 14.56
N GLY A 47 14.02 -5.25 13.62
CA GLY A 47 14.22 -5.54 12.19
C GLY A 47 13.01 -6.12 11.46
N ILE A 48 11.88 -6.28 12.14
CA ILE A 48 10.65 -6.83 11.56
C ILE A 48 9.64 -5.68 11.40
N GLU A 49 9.12 -5.50 10.18
CA GLU A 49 8.01 -4.59 9.91
C GLU A 49 6.74 -5.12 10.56
N LEU A 50 6.21 -4.38 11.54
CA LEU A 50 4.99 -4.73 12.25
C LEU A 50 3.73 -4.15 11.62
N SER A 51 3.85 -2.99 11.02
CA SER A 51 2.71 -2.27 10.47
C SER A 51 3.17 -1.38 9.32
N SER A 52 2.38 -1.31 8.28
CA SER A 52 2.53 -0.35 7.20
C SER A 52 1.37 0.62 7.21
N GLY A 53 1.63 1.88 6.87
CA GLY A 53 0.62 2.93 6.87
C GLY A 53 0.87 4.02 5.85
N ALA A 54 -0.17 4.83 5.63
CA ALA A 54 -0.07 5.99 4.76
C ALA A 54 -1.13 7.04 5.09
N ILE A 55 -0.84 8.30 4.75
CA ILE A 55 -1.86 9.30 4.51
C ILE A 55 -2.40 9.05 3.10
N ARG A 56 -3.69 8.81 2.99
CA ARG A 56 -4.32 8.39 1.74
C ARG A 56 -4.58 9.57 0.81
N ASN A 57 -4.44 9.30 -0.47
CA ASN A 57 -4.88 10.23 -1.48
C ASN A 57 -6.42 10.21 -1.54
N HIS A 58 -7.04 11.32 -1.19
CA HIS A 58 -8.49 11.49 -1.17
C HIS A 58 -8.98 12.37 -2.32
N ARG A 59 -8.06 12.81 -3.20
CA ARG A 59 -8.36 13.69 -4.32
C ARG A 59 -8.34 12.92 -5.63
N PRO A 60 -9.46 12.85 -6.37
CA PRO A 60 -9.53 12.09 -7.62
C PRO A 60 -8.63 12.65 -8.73
N ASP A 61 -8.41 13.96 -8.79
CA ASP A 61 -7.52 14.60 -9.74
C ASP A 61 -6.05 14.19 -9.55
N ILE A 62 -5.58 14.21 -8.30
CA ILE A 62 -4.22 13.77 -7.94
C ILE A 62 -4.06 12.28 -8.19
N MET A 63 -5.07 11.47 -7.86
CA MET A 63 -5.03 10.03 -8.08
C MET A 63 -4.93 9.70 -9.58
N LYS A 64 -5.77 10.34 -10.40
CA LYS A 64 -5.72 10.17 -11.87
C LYS A 64 -4.33 10.49 -12.42
N LYS A 65 -3.76 11.63 -12.01
CA LYS A 65 -2.42 12.05 -12.45
C LYS A 65 -1.32 11.09 -11.99
N ALA A 66 -1.40 10.60 -10.75
CA ALA A 66 -0.43 9.65 -10.23
C ALA A 66 -0.43 8.33 -11.01
N PHE A 67 -1.60 7.81 -11.34
CA PHE A 67 -1.74 6.59 -12.14
C PHE A 67 -1.32 6.79 -13.60
N GLU A 68 -1.60 7.96 -14.19
CA GLU A 68 -1.13 8.32 -15.53
C GLU A 68 0.39 8.27 -15.65
N ILE A 69 1.11 8.79 -14.63
CA ILE A 69 2.59 8.75 -14.57
C ILE A 69 3.11 7.32 -14.53
N ALA A 70 2.42 6.42 -13.84
CA ALA A 70 2.75 4.99 -13.79
C ALA A 70 2.29 4.23 -15.06
N GLY A 71 1.74 4.93 -16.05
CA GLY A 71 1.35 4.35 -17.35
C GLY A 71 -0.04 3.70 -17.37
N TYR A 72 -0.85 3.88 -16.35
CA TYR A 72 -2.23 3.37 -16.30
C TYR A 72 -3.19 4.36 -16.98
N GLY A 73 -3.94 3.87 -17.96
CA GLY A 73 -4.99 4.66 -18.63
C GLY A 73 -6.24 4.85 -17.75
N GLU A 74 -7.03 5.89 -18.06
CA GLU A 74 -8.28 6.17 -17.33
C GLU A 74 -9.27 5.00 -17.38
N SER A 75 -9.32 4.27 -18.49
CA SER A 75 -10.15 3.09 -18.64
C SER A 75 -9.73 1.94 -17.71
N GLU A 76 -8.44 1.77 -17.48
CA GLU A 76 -7.93 0.75 -16.55
C GLU A 76 -8.23 1.10 -15.10
N ILE A 77 -8.09 2.37 -14.75
CA ILE A 77 -8.44 2.86 -13.41
C ILE A 77 -9.92 2.62 -13.13
N LYS A 78 -10.79 2.97 -14.07
CA LYS A 78 -12.24 2.76 -13.98
C LYS A 78 -12.62 1.28 -13.90
N THR A 79 -11.88 0.40 -14.58
CA THR A 79 -12.18 -1.04 -14.55
C THR A 79 -11.69 -1.72 -13.27
N LYS A 80 -10.45 -1.42 -12.86
CA LYS A 80 -9.83 -2.08 -11.71
C LYS A 80 -10.25 -1.50 -10.36
N PHE A 81 -10.57 -0.21 -10.32
CA PHE A 81 -10.83 0.54 -9.08
C PHE A 81 -12.12 1.35 -9.14
N SER A 82 -13.13 0.90 -9.90
CA SER A 82 -14.38 1.62 -10.14
C SER A 82 -15.04 2.13 -8.86
N ALA A 83 -15.28 1.25 -7.90
CA ALA A 83 -15.95 1.60 -6.66
C ALA A 83 -15.20 2.66 -5.85
N LEU A 84 -13.86 2.54 -5.75
CA LEU A 84 -13.03 3.51 -5.05
C LEU A 84 -12.99 4.86 -5.77
N PHE A 85 -12.85 4.82 -7.09
CA PHE A 85 -12.79 6.02 -7.92
C PHE A 85 -14.12 6.78 -7.92
N GLU A 86 -15.23 6.07 -7.97
CA GLU A 86 -16.56 6.66 -7.84
C GLU A 86 -16.79 7.25 -6.46
N ALA A 87 -16.42 6.55 -5.39
CA ALA A 87 -16.55 7.03 -4.03
C ALA A 87 -15.84 8.38 -3.81
N PHE A 88 -14.70 8.61 -4.47
CA PHE A 88 -13.96 9.87 -4.36
C PHE A 88 -14.72 11.07 -4.93
N HIS A 89 -15.62 10.86 -5.90
CA HIS A 89 -16.45 11.93 -6.46
C HIS A 89 -17.56 12.38 -5.52
N TYR A 90 -17.92 11.58 -4.50
CA TYR A 90 -18.89 11.94 -3.47
C TYR A 90 -18.28 12.71 -2.29
N GLY A 91 -16.99 13.01 -2.33
CA GLY A 91 -16.32 13.83 -1.31
C GLY A 91 -15.75 13.02 -0.16
N VAL A 92 -14.70 12.28 -0.43
CA VAL A 92 -13.94 11.55 0.60
C VAL A 92 -13.15 12.54 1.46
N PRO A 93 -13.25 12.50 2.80
CA PRO A 93 -12.46 13.36 3.67
C PRO A 93 -10.98 12.97 3.64
N PRO A 94 -10.07 13.90 3.99
CA PRO A 94 -8.69 13.55 4.28
C PRO A 94 -8.63 12.44 5.33
N HIS A 95 -7.91 11.36 5.04
CA HIS A 95 -7.82 10.21 5.92
C HIS A 95 -6.45 9.53 5.80
N GLY A 96 -6.13 8.74 6.79
CA GLY A 96 -4.94 7.91 6.83
C GLY A 96 -5.14 6.77 7.81
N GLY A 97 -4.19 5.87 7.86
CA GLY A 97 -4.25 4.75 8.76
C GLY A 97 -3.05 3.83 8.61
N CYS A 98 -3.00 2.83 9.47
CA CYS A 98 -2.01 1.77 9.41
C CYS A 98 -2.68 0.40 9.53
N ALA A 99 -1.97 -0.62 9.06
CA ALA A 99 -2.40 -2.01 9.09
C ALA A 99 -1.40 -2.85 9.91
N PRO A 100 -1.61 -3.01 11.23
CA PRO A 100 -0.76 -3.85 12.06
C PRO A 100 -0.87 -5.32 11.65
N GLY A 101 0.28 -5.97 11.46
CA GLY A 101 0.38 -7.40 11.18
C GLY A 101 0.27 -8.21 12.47
N LEU A 102 -0.92 -8.72 12.77
CA LEU A 102 -1.18 -9.46 14.02
C LEU A 102 -0.24 -10.65 14.19
N ASP A 103 -0.04 -11.44 13.13
CA ASP A 103 0.85 -12.61 13.16
C ASP A 103 2.30 -12.22 13.46
N ARG A 104 2.78 -11.09 12.93
CA ARG A 104 4.13 -10.59 13.21
C ARG A 104 4.27 -10.10 14.64
N ILE A 105 3.24 -9.45 15.18
CA ILE A 105 3.20 -9.01 16.58
C ILE A 105 3.26 -10.23 17.51
N ILE A 106 2.45 -11.26 17.26
CA ILE A 106 2.44 -12.49 18.05
C ILE A 106 3.78 -13.22 17.94
N MET A 107 4.37 -13.26 16.75
CA MET A 107 5.69 -13.85 16.53
C MET A 107 6.76 -13.21 17.42
N LEU A 108 6.78 -11.87 17.50
CA LEU A 108 7.71 -11.14 18.36
C LEU A 108 7.42 -11.36 19.86
N LEU A 109 6.15 -11.35 20.26
CA LEU A 109 5.78 -11.57 21.67
C LEU A 109 6.08 -12.98 22.15
N SER A 110 6.05 -13.96 21.26
CA SER A 110 6.36 -15.37 21.56
C SER A 110 7.82 -15.74 21.32
N ASP A 111 8.66 -14.76 21.01
CA ASP A 111 10.11 -14.92 20.72
C ASP A 111 10.40 -15.99 19.65
N ASN A 112 9.57 -16.02 18.61
CA ASN A 112 9.74 -16.92 17.47
C ASN A 112 10.38 -16.18 16.31
N GLU A 113 11.35 -16.80 15.66
CA GLU A 113 12.03 -16.24 14.49
C GLU A 113 11.24 -16.41 13.18
N ASN A 114 10.20 -17.26 13.18
CA ASN A 114 9.48 -17.60 11.96
C ASN A 114 7.96 -17.51 12.16
N ILE A 115 7.33 -16.73 11.28
CA ILE A 115 5.86 -16.54 11.26
C ILE A 115 5.09 -17.87 11.08
N ARG A 116 5.69 -18.89 10.51
CA ARG A 116 5.09 -20.22 10.37
C ARG A 116 4.79 -20.89 11.71
N ALA A 117 5.55 -20.58 12.76
CA ALA A 117 5.30 -21.09 14.10
C ALA A 117 3.96 -20.56 14.66
N VAL A 118 3.53 -19.39 14.24
CA VAL A 118 2.24 -18.77 14.62
C VAL A 118 1.10 -19.21 13.71
N SER A 119 1.33 -19.26 12.41
CA SER A 119 0.31 -19.48 11.40
C SER A 119 -0.10 -20.98 11.25
N TYR A 120 0.82 -21.91 11.46
CA TYR A 120 0.55 -23.36 11.31
C TYR A 120 -0.25 -23.98 12.44
N THR A 121 -0.33 -23.37 13.59
CA THR A 121 -1.15 -23.90 14.72
C THR A 121 -2.63 -23.93 14.41
N HIS A 122 -3.11 -23.12 13.46
CA HIS A 122 -4.51 -23.09 13.02
C HIS A 122 -4.86 -24.18 11.98
N LEU A 123 -3.88 -24.69 11.25
CA LEU A 123 -4.10 -25.69 10.20
C LEU A 123 -4.14 -27.13 10.71
N THR A 124 -3.67 -27.38 11.94
CA THR A 124 -3.66 -28.73 12.54
C THR A 124 -4.91 -29.05 13.35
N LEU A 125 -5.73 -28.05 13.72
CA LEU A 125 -6.95 -28.24 14.50
C LEU A 125 -8.07 -29.01 13.77
N PRO A 126 -8.32 -28.86 12.45
CA PRO A 126 -9.36 -29.62 11.76
C PRO A 126 -9.07 -31.10 11.58
N THR A 127 -7.80 -31.51 11.65
CA THR A 127 -7.39 -32.91 11.44
C THR A 127 -7.63 -33.83 12.65
N ILE A 128 -7.89 -33.23 13.83
CA ILE A 128 -8.09 -33.97 15.08
C ILE A 128 -9.56 -34.47 15.22
N TYR A 129 -10.48 -33.97 14.41
CA TYR A 129 -11.90 -34.31 14.49
C TYR A 129 -12.42 -35.25 13.39
N SER A 130 -11.55 -35.87 12.61
CA SER A 130 -11.92 -36.93 11.69
C SER A 130 -11.58 -38.28 12.30
N VAL A 131 -12.36 -38.68 13.31
CA VAL A 131 -12.50 -40.08 13.76
C VAL A 131 -13.96 -40.42 13.81
#